data_14364bbf4026d16c43622a904e2d579f
#
_entry.id   14364bbf4026d16c43622a904e2d579f
#
_cell.length_a   1.000
_cell.length_b   1.000
_cell.length_c   1.000
_cell.angle_alpha   90.00
_cell.angle_beta   90.00
_cell.angle_gamma   90.00
#
_symmetry.space_group_name_H-M   'P 1'
#
loop_
_entity.id
_entity.type
_entity.pdbx_description
1 polymer ?
#
loop_
_entity_poly.entity_id
_entity_poly.type
_entity_poly.pdbx_seq_one_letter_code
_entity_poly.pdbx_strand_id
1 'polypeptide(L)'
;VDQLETTLAGVLLDVAPVVLDAPDQPLQAAQTLARIAGETKLAAGSGLGLDPIGMAARGEESHADIAQLAQIANTLGARLFVVDGTAVHDQGASDAQELGYVLAAGVHYLRRYADHGVDPTQAAQGLEFRLSATAEQFPTIAKFRALRRLWGRVLELSGVPQEQRTLLLHGVTSRPMMAKYDPWVNMLRTTVAAFAAGVGGADSVTVLPYDQPLGLPDPLSRRNARNTSALLIEESHVAKVSDPAGGSYAVEKLTNDLAEAGWAEFTRIEAEGDILEALPSLLARVAEVAQRRDAEVARRRRPLTGVSEFPNLHE
;
A
#
# COMPACT_ATOMS: atom_id res chain seq x y z
N VAL A 1 -3.47 -15.77 13.88
CA VAL A 1 -2.90 -16.95 13.21
C VAL A 1 -3.80 -18.17 13.36
N ASP A 2 -4.40 -18.39 14.53
CA ASP A 2 -5.20 -19.61 14.84
C ASP A 2 -6.42 -19.83 13.92
N GLN A 3 -6.93 -18.79 13.27
CA GLN A 3 -8.06 -18.86 12.34
C GLN A 3 -7.65 -18.97 10.86
N LEU A 4 -6.34 -18.93 10.55
CA LEU A 4 -5.87 -18.90 9.16
C LEU A 4 -6.31 -20.14 8.37
N GLU A 5 -6.26 -21.30 9.00
CA GLU A 5 -6.69 -22.56 8.38
C GLU A 5 -8.20 -22.55 8.04
N THR A 6 -9.03 -22.05 8.96
CA THR A 6 -10.46 -21.89 8.72
C THR A 6 -10.76 -20.85 7.65
N THR A 7 -9.99 -19.75 7.63
CA THR A 7 -10.15 -18.65 6.66
C THR A 7 -9.80 -19.11 5.25
N LEU A 8 -8.79 -19.97 5.11
CA LEU A 8 -8.32 -20.47 3.82
C LEU A 8 -8.99 -21.78 3.41
N ALA A 9 -9.93 -22.30 4.22
CA ALA A 9 -10.64 -23.54 3.88
C ALA A 9 -11.36 -23.43 2.54
N GLY A 10 -11.03 -24.32 1.59
CA GLY A 10 -11.58 -24.32 0.24
C GLY A 10 -10.97 -23.32 -0.74
N VAL A 11 -9.98 -22.53 -0.33
CA VAL A 11 -9.22 -21.66 -1.25
C VAL A 11 -8.23 -22.50 -2.04
N LEU A 12 -8.24 -22.38 -3.36
CA LEU A 12 -7.26 -22.99 -4.26
C LEU A 12 -6.01 -22.11 -4.26
N LEU A 13 -5.01 -22.48 -3.44
CA LEU A 13 -3.82 -21.67 -3.16
C LEU A 13 -2.89 -21.51 -4.37
N ASP A 14 -2.99 -22.37 -5.36
CA ASP A 14 -2.26 -22.31 -6.63
C ASP A 14 -2.92 -21.40 -7.67
N VAL A 15 -4.17 -20.97 -7.41
CA VAL A 15 -4.97 -20.11 -8.30
C VAL A 15 -5.22 -18.74 -7.69
N ALA A 16 -5.58 -18.69 -6.41
CA ALA A 16 -5.89 -17.45 -5.69
C ALA A 16 -4.67 -16.96 -4.87
N PRO A 17 -4.12 -15.76 -5.17
CA PRO A 17 -3.01 -15.23 -4.40
C PRO A 17 -3.42 -14.97 -2.94
N VAL A 18 -2.52 -15.33 -2.01
CA VAL A 18 -2.67 -15.07 -0.58
C VAL A 18 -1.54 -14.16 -0.12
N VAL A 19 -1.89 -13.02 0.46
CA VAL A 19 -0.95 -12.09 1.08
C VAL A 19 -1.20 -12.06 2.58
N LEU A 20 -0.18 -12.39 3.37
CA LEU A 20 -0.25 -12.30 4.82
C LEU A 20 -0.09 -10.84 5.26
N ASP A 21 -0.79 -10.49 6.34
CA ASP A 21 -0.62 -9.22 7.06
C ASP A 21 -0.66 -9.56 8.56
N ALA A 22 0.49 -9.95 9.10
CA ALA A 22 0.63 -10.45 10.47
C ALA A 22 1.93 -9.92 11.11
N PRO A 23 2.05 -8.59 11.32
CA PRO A 23 3.29 -7.97 11.79
C PRO A 23 3.74 -8.51 13.16
N ASP A 24 2.80 -8.83 14.06
CA ASP A 24 3.09 -9.32 15.40
C ASP A 24 3.62 -10.77 15.43
N GLN A 25 3.24 -11.59 14.45
CA GLN A 25 3.54 -13.03 14.41
C GLN A 25 3.90 -13.51 13.00
N PRO A 26 4.86 -12.86 12.30
CA PRO A 26 5.10 -13.14 10.89
C PRO A 26 5.59 -14.57 10.65
N LEU A 27 6.46 -15.08 11.51
CA LEU A 27 6.99 -16.45 11.39
C LEU A 27 5.91 -17.52 11.60
N GLN A 28 5.09 -17.36 12.63
CA GLN A 28 4.01 -18.30 12.91
C GLN A 28 2.95 -18.31 11.80
N ALA A 29 2.62 -17.12 11.26
CA ALA A 29 1.69 -17.01 10.14
C ALA A 29 2.25 -17.70 8.87
N ALA A 30 3.52 -17.47 8.55
CA ALA A 30 4.20 -18.08 7.42
C ALA A 30 4.30 -19.61 7.56
N GLN A 31 4.67 -20.11 8.74
CA GLN A 31 4.70 -21.56 9.02
C GLN A 31 3.32 -22.21 8.92
N THR A 32 2.29 -21.52 9.40
CA THR A 32 0.90 -21.99 9.28
C THR A 32 0.47 -22.04 7.82
N LEU A 33 0.76 -21.00 7.04
CA LEU A 33 0.48 -20.99 5.60
C LEU A 33 1.24 -22.11 4.87
N ALA A 34 2.52 -22.33 5.19
CA ALA A 34 3.30 -23.42 4.62
C ALA A 34 2.71 -24.80 4.94
N ARG A 35 2.22 -25.00 6.17
CA ARG A 35 1.56 -26.24 6.57
C ARG A 35 0.25 -26.45 5.80
N ILE A 36 -0.55 -25.39 5.59
CA ILE A 36 -1.80 -25.47 4.82
C ILE A 36 -1.51 -25.76 3.35
N ALA A 37 -0.50 -25.13 2.77
CA ALA A 37 -0.10 -25.31 1.38
C ALA A 37 0.47 -26.70 1.09
N GLY A 38 1.17 -27.32 2.08
CA GLY A 38 1.83 -28.60 1.90
C GLY A 38 2.90 -28.51 0.79
N GLU A 39 2.75 -29.29 -0.27
CA GLU A 39 3.65 -29.29 -1.44
C GLU A 39 3.20 -28.29 -2.53
N THR A 40 2.04 -27.64 -2.35
CA THR A 40 1.48 -26.72 -3.33
C THR A 40 2.26 -25.40 -3.35
N LYS A 41 2.71 -24.98 -4.53
CA LYS A 41 3.23 -23.62 -4.72
C LYS A 41 2.05 -22.64 -4.73
N LEU A 42 2.26 -21.49 -4.10
CA LEU A 42 1.23 -20.46 -4.07
C LEU A 42 1.10 -19.78 -5.45
N ALA A 43 -0.11 -19.28 -5.71
CA ALA A 43 -0.39 -18.49 -6.90
C ALA A 43 0.54 -17.27 -7.00
N ALA A 44 0.88 -16.88 -8.22
CA ALA A 44 1.65 -15.66 -8.47
C ALA A 44 0.96 -14.45 -7.82
N GLY A 45 1.74 -13.60 -7.14
CA GLY A 45 1.19 -12.49 -6.36
C GLY A 45 1.05 -12.77 -4.87
N SER A 46 1.22 -14.02 -4.41
CA SER A 46 1.24 -14.33 -2.98
C SER A 46 2.47 -13.76 -2.28
N GLY A 47 2.31 -13.40 -0.99
CA GLY A 47 3.38 -12.79 -0.20
C GLY A 47 3.26 -13.06 1.30
N LEU A 48 4.40 -13.03 1.99
CA LEU A 48 4.47 -13.17 3.45
C LEU A 48 4.27 -11.84 4.19
N GLY A 49 4.28 -10.71 3.48
CA GLY A 49 3.91 -9.39 4.01
C GLY A 49 4.86 -8.84 5.07
N LEU A 50 6.15 -9.20 5.04
CA LEU A 50 7.13 -8.71 6.01
C LEU A 50 7.52 -7.27 5.72
N ASP A 51 7.38 -6.35 6.70
CA ASP A 51 7.80 -4.94 6.58
C ASP A 51 8.44 -4.40 7.87
N PRO A 52 9.69 -4.75 8.17
CA PRO A 52 10.40 -4.21 9.32
C PRO A 52 10.54 -2.69 9.30
N ILE A 53 10.65 -2.08 8.09
CA ILE A 53 10.77 -0.62 7.95
C ILE A 53 9.44 0.06 8.29
N GLY A 54 8.31 -0.48 7.81
CA GLY A 54 6.99 0.01 8.16
C GLY A 54 6.68 -0.12 9.63
N MET A 55 7.11 -1.22 10.29
CA MET A 55 7.02 -1.36 11.74
C MET A 55 7.82 -0.27 12.45
N ALA A 56 9.08 -0.06 12.07
CA ALA A 56 9.91 1.00 12.64
C ALA A 56 9.27 2.40 12.43
N ALA A 57 8.67 2.65 11.27
CA ALA A 57 7.95 3.90 11.00
C ALA A 57 6.72 4.09 11.92
N ARG A 58 6.09 3.01 12.36
CA ARG A 58 4.99 3.04 13.35
C ARG A 58 5.48 3.08 14.81
N GLY A 59 6.81 3.04 15.03
CA GLY A 59 7.40 2.98 16.37
C GLY A 59 7.37 1.57 16.98
N GLU A 60 7.28 0.55 16.17
CA GLU A 60 7.24 -0.86 16.53
C GLU A 60 8.58 -1.54 16.22
N GLU A 61 8.97 -2.53 17.01
CA GLU A 61 10.17 -3.33 16.74
C GLU A 61 9.80 -4.63 16.02
N SER A 62 10.55 -4.95 14.98
CA SER A 62 10.41 -6.24 14.28
C SER A 62 11.37 -7.27 14.89
N HIS A 63 10.82 -8.38 15.38
CA HIS A 63 11.58 -9.53 15.87
C HIS A 63 11.56 -10.70 14.88
N ALA A 64 11.33 -10.41 13.59
CA ALA A 64 11.20 -11.43 12.57
C ALA A 64 12.55 -12.11 12.25
N ASP A 65 12.57 -13.44 12.24
CA ASP A 65 13.67 -14.20 11.67
C ASP A 65 13.57 -14.17 10.12
N ILE A 66 14.24 -13.17 9.55
CA ILE A 66 14.22 -12.93 8.10
C ILE A 66 14.78 -14.13 7.32
N ALA A 67 15.81 -14.82 7.85
CA ALA A 67 16.42 -15.95 7.17
C ALA A 67 15.45 -17.14 7.06
N GLN A 68 14.75 -17.45 8.14
CA GLN A 68 13.74 -18.51 8.16
C GLN A 68 12.53 -18.15 7.28
N LEU A 69 12.07 -16.90 7.34
CA LEU A 69 10.99 -16.42 6.48
C LEU A 69 11.35 -16.46 5.00
N ALA A 70 12.59 -16.12 4.63
CA ALA A 70 13.07 -16.22 3.26
C ALA A 70 13.06 -17.67 2.74
N GLN A 71 13.45 -18.64 3.59
CA GLN A 71 13.37 -20.06 3.23
C GLN A 71 11.93 -20.49 2.98
N ILE A 72 10.98 -20.08 3.84
CA ILE A 72 9.56 -20.38 3.66
C ILE A 72 9.03 -19.71 2.38
N ALA A 73 9.35 -18.43 2.14
CA ALA A 73 8.94 -17.72 0.93
C ALA A 73 9.41 -18.43 -0.34
N ASN A 74 10.68 -18.84 -0.41
CA ASN A 74 11.25 -19.61 -1.52
C ASN A 74 10.55 -20.95 -1.70
N THR A 75 10.26 -21.65 -0.61
CA THR A 75 9.55 -22.93 -0.65
C THR A 75 8.15 -22.76 -1.22
N LEU A 76 7.44 -21.73 -0.83
CA LEU A 76 6.07 -21.44 -1.26
C LEU A 76 6.00 -20.77 -2.64
N GLY A 77 7.08 -20.19 -3.16
CA GLY A 77 7.09 -19.33 -4.33
C GLY A 77 6.42 -17.96 -4.06
N ALA A 78 6.49 -17.50 -2.82
CA ALA A 78 5.87 -16.26 -2.35
C ALA A 78 6.88 -15.11 -2.29
N ARG A 79 6.41 -13.86 -2.34
CA ARG A 79 7.18 -12.67 -2.02
C ARG A 79 7.48 -12.61 -0.52
N LEU A 80 8.63 -12.05 -0.17
CA LEU A 80 9.01 -11.92 1.23
C LEU A 80 8.55 -10.57 1.82
N PHE A 81 8.90 -9.47 1.15
CA PHE A 81 8.70 -8.13 1.68
C PHE A 81 7.52 -7.40 1.06
N VAL A 82 6.86 -6.58 1.88
CA VAL A 82 5.98 -5.52 1.46
C VAL A 82 6.62 -4.16 1.80
N VAL A 83 6.52 -3.21 0.89
CA VAL A 83 6.92 -1.83 1.08
C VAL A 83 5.65 -1.04 1.35
N ASP A 84 5.31 -0.84 2.62
CA ASP A 84 4.01 -0.31 3.03
C ASP A 84 4.02 1.21 3.25
N GLY A 85 3.64 1.98 2.23
CA GLY A 85 3.48 3.43 2.28
C GLY A 85 2.41 3.90 3.27
N THR A 86 1.45 3.02 3.65
CA THR A 86 0.44 3.40 4.66
C THR A 86 1.07 3.69 6.01
N ALA A 87 2.27 3.15 6.29
CA ALA A 87 3.00 3.40 7.52
C ALA A 87 3.26 4.89 7.78
N VAL A 88 3.57 5.67 6.76
CA VAL A 88 3.77 7.12 6.87
C VAL A 88 2.53 7.91 6.50
N HIS A 89 1.71 7.41 5.56
CA HIS A 89 0.45 8.04 5.18
C HIS A 89 -0.49 8.19 6.37
N ASP A 90 -0.67 7.14 7.17
CA ASP A 90 -1.56 7.13 8.33
C ASP A 90 -1.11 8.12 9.41
N GLN A 91 0.16 8.52 9.42
CA GLN A 91 0.71 9.57 10.25
C GLN A 91 0.59 10.98 9.65
N GLY A 92 0.03 11.08 8.44
CA GLY A 92 -0.27 12.36 7.79
C GLY A 92 0.70 12.77 6.70
N ALA A 93 1.51 11.87 6.16
CA ALA A 93 2.38 12.17 5.02
C ALA A 93 1.61 12.74 3.83
N SER A 94 2.26 13.62 3.09
CA SER A 94 1.81 14.02 1.75
C SER A 94 2.08 12.90 0.74
N ASP A 95 1.43 12.95 -0.42
CA ASP A 95 1.66 11.98 -1.50
C ASP A 95 3.13 11.92 -1.94
N ALA A 96 3.82 13.05 -1.97
CA ALA A 96 5.24 13.11 -2.29
C ALA A 96 6.12 12.45 -1.22
N GLN A 97 5.80 12.64 0.07
CA GLN A 97 6.50 11.99 1.18
C GLN A 97 6.25 10.48 1.19
N GLU A 98 5.01 10.03 0.93
CA GLU A 98 4.68 8.61 0.79
C GLU A 98 5.48 7.98 -0.36
N LEU A 99 5.53 8.63 -1.53
CA LEU A 99 6.33 8.18 -2.68
C LEU A 99 7.82 8.11 -2.36
N GLY A 100 8.38 9.15 -1.75
CA GLY A 100 9.80 9.17 -1.35
C GLY A 100 10.15 8.06 -0.36
N TYR A 101 9.28 7.85 0.63
CA TYR A 101 9.42 6.79 1.61
C TYR A 101 9.42 5.40 0.97
N VAL A 102 8.43 5.08 0.14
CA VAL A 102 8.34 3.74 -0.46
C VAL A 102 9.49 3.47 -1.45
N LEU A 103 10.01 4.50 -2.13
CA LEU A 103 11.19 4.35 -2.95
C LEU A 103 12.43 4.00 -2.10
N ALA A 104 12.67 4.74 -1.02
CA ALA A 104 13.80 4.52 -0.13
C ALA A 104 13.72 3.15 0.57
N ALA A 105 12.54 2.78 1.07
CA ALA A 105 12.32 1.46 1.66
C ALA A 105 12.51 0.32 0.64
N GLY A 106 12.00 0.50 -0.58
CA GLY A 106 12.21 -0.45 -1.67
C GLY A 106 13.68 -0.62 -2.04
N VAL A 107 14.44 0.49 -2.12
CA VAL A 107 15.89 0.47 -2.37
C VAL A 107 16.64 -0.21 -1.23
N HIS A 108 16.25 0.05 0.03
CA HIS A 108 16.81 -0.67 1.18
C HIS A 108 16.63 -2.19 1.04
N TYR A 109 15.43 -2.67 0.70
CA TYR A 109 15.21 -4.11 0.51
C TYR A 109 15.98 -4.66 -0.68
N LEU A 110 16.14 -3.92 -1.79
CA LEU A 110 17.01 -4.34 -2.89
C LEU A 110 18.48 -4.53 -2.44
N ARG A 111 19.00 -3.59 -1.63
CA ARG A 111 20.33 -3.69 -1.04
C ARG A 111 20.46 -4.92 -0.14
N ARG A 112 19.46 -5.18 0.71
CA ARG A 112 19.43 -6.37 1.58
C ARG A 112 19.43 -7.67 0.78
N TYR A 113 18.74 -7.74 -0.33
CA TYR A 113 18.81 -8.88 -1.25
C TYR A 113 20.19 -9.01 -1.89
N ALA A 114 20.79 -7.90 -2.33
CA ALA A 114 22.11 -7.87 -2.94
C ALA A 114 23.21 -8.34 -1.96
N ASP A 115 23.14 -7.98 -0.67
CA ASP A 115 24.04 -8.46 0.39
C ASP A 115 24.04 -9.99 0.53
N HIS A 116 22.96 -10.63 0.08
CA HIS A 116 22.78 -12.08 0.08
C HIS A 116 23.00 -12.69 -1.32
N GLY A 117 23.54 -11.92 -2.26
CA GLY A 117 23.88 -12.39 -3.61
C GLY A 117 22.66 -12.59 -4.53
N VAL A 118 21.51 -12.03 -4.19
CA VAL A 118 20.30 -12.10 -5.04
C VAL A 118 20.40 -11.05 -6.14
N ASP A 119 20.16 -11.48 -7.38
CA ASP A 119 20.14 -10.59 -8.55
C ASP A 119 19.06 -9.51 -8.41
N PRO A 120 19.30 -8.26 -8.85
CA PRO A 120 18.33 -7.16 -8.74
C PRO A 120 16.96 -7.45 -9.37
N THR A 121 16.91 -8.21 -10.46
CA THR A 121 15.66 -8.61 -11.11
C THR A 121 14.83 -9.53 -10.21
N GLN A 122 15.49 -10.54 -9.65
CA GLN A 122 14.87 -11.47 -8.71
C GLN A 122 14.47 -10.76 -7.42
N ALA A 123 15.31 -9.86 -6.91
CA ALA A 123 15.02 -9.05 -5.74
C ALA A 123 13.76 -8.19 -5.94
N ALA A 124 13.63 -7.52 -7.09
CA ALA A 124 12.44 -6.73 -7.42
C ALA A 124 11.15 -7.55 -7.45
N GLN A 125 11.22 -8.80 -7.94
CA GLN A 125 10.09 -9.73 -7.95
C GLN A 125 9.69 -10.19 -6.53
N GLY A 126 10.60 -10.10 -5.57
CA GLY A 126 10.38 -10.40 -4.15
C GLY A 126 9.63 -9.31 -3.38
N LEU A 127 9.31 -8.17 -4.01
CA LEU A 127 8.69 -7.00 -3.38
C LEU A 127 7.25 -6.81 -3.84
N GLU A 128 6.39 -6.39 -2.89
CA GLU A 128 5.09 -5.78 -3.14
C GLU A 128 5.14 -4.35 -2.63
N PHE A 129 4.54 -3.41 -3.36
CA PHE A 129 4.37 -2.02 -2.90
C PHE A 129 2.92 -1.78 -2.52
N ARG A 130 2.72 -1.11 -1.39
CA ARG A 130 1.41 -0.72 -0.90
C ARG A 130 1.31 0.79 -0.81
N LEU A 131 0.29 1.38 -1.43
CA LEU A 131 0.00 2.81 -1.35
C LEU A 131 -1.40 3.07 -0.83
N SER A 132 -1.55 4.19 -0.14
CA SER A 132 -2.84 4.70 0.29
C SER A 132 -3.61 5.30 -0.88
N ALA A 133 -4.91 5.04 -0.93
CA ALA A 133 -5.85 5.66 -1.87
C ALA A 133 -6.83 6.56 -1.13
N THR A 134 -6.98 7.80 -1.57
CA THR A 134 -7.87 8.78 -0.96
C THR A 134 -9.04 9.15 -1.87
N ALA A 135 -10.04 9.84 -1.34
CA ALA A 135 -11.13 10.40 -2.11
C ALA A 135 -10.70 11.60 -2.98
N GLU A 136 -9.48 12.08 -2.84
CA GLU A 136 -8.87 13.02 -3.78
C GLU A 136 -8.49 12.26 -5.06
N GLN A 137 -9.48 12.06 -5.94
CA GLN A 137 -9.42 11.15 -7.08
C GLN A 137 -8.20 11.37 -7.98
N PHE A 138 -8.00 12.59 -8.49
CA PHE A 138 -6.93 12.86 -9.44
C PHE A 138 -5.53 12.77 -8.83
N PRO A 139 -5.26 13.31 -7.62
CA PRO A 139 -4.00 13.06 -6.92
C PRO A 139 -3.72 11.57 -6.70
N THR A 140 -4.72 10.80 -6.30
CA THR A 140 -4.58 9.34 -6.10
C THR A 140 -4.21 8.64 -7.40
N ILE A 141 -4.92 8.88 -8.50
CA ILE A 141 -4.59 8.31 -9.83
C ILE A 141 -3.15 8.65 -10.20
N ALA A 142 -2.76 9.91 -10.06
CA ALA A 142 -1.44 10.40 -10.42
C ALA A 142 -0.34 9.78 -9.54
N LYS A 143 -0.58 9.60 -8.23
CA LYS A 143 0.36 8.97 -7.30
C LYS A 143 0.68 7.52 -7.69
N PHE A 144 -0.33 6.72 -8.00
CA PHE A 144 -0.14 5.33 -8.42
C PHE A 144 0.66 5.24 -9.73
N ARG A 145 0.32 6.09 -10.71
CA ARG A 145 1.07 6.21 -11.97
C ARG A 145 2.51 6.70 -11.74
N ALA A 146 2.70 7.67 -10.85
CA ALA A 146 4.01 8.21 -10.50
C ALA A 146 4.92 7.13 -9.87
N LEU A 147 4.41 6.30 -8.94
CA LEU A 147 5.22 5.22 -8.36
C LEU A 147 5.69 4.23 -9.42
N ARG A 148 4.83 3.82 -10.34
CA ARG A 148 5.19 2.90 -11.42
C ARG A 148 6.36 3.46 -12.27
N ARG A 149 6.31 4.74 -12.58
CA ARG A 149 7.39 5.43 -13.32
C ARG A 149 8.68 5.52 -12.47
N LEU A 150 8.57 5.91 -11.23
CA LEU A 150 9.69 6.10 -10.32
C LEU A 150 10.40 4.78 -10.00
N TRP A 151 9.64 3.72 -9.69
CA TRP A 151 10.21 2.42 -9.45
C TRP A 151 10.87 1.84 -10.71
N GLY A 152 10.25 2.02 -11.87
CA GLY A 152 10.89 1.70 -13.15
C GLY A 152 12.25 2.37 -13.34
N ARG A 153 12.40 3.63 -12.88
CA ARG A 153 13.69 4.34 -12.90
C ARG A 153 14.69 3.78 -11.89
N VAL A 154 14.26 3.40 -10.69
CA VAL A 154 15.12 2.71 -9.71
C VAL A 154 15.65 1.41 -10.29
N LEU A 155 14.77 0.58 -10.88
CA LEU A 155 15.16 -0.69 -11.49
C LEU A 155 16.11 -0.51 -12.68
N GLU A 156 15.90 0.53 -13.47
CA GLU A 156 16.83 0.91 -14.56
C GLU A 156 18.23 1.21 -14.03
N LEU A 157 18.31 2.03 -12.98
CA LEU A 157 19.59 2.38 -12.34
C LEU A 157 20.26 1.18 -11.64
N SER A 158 19.45 0.19 -11.26
CA SER A 158 19.92 -1.08 -10.68
C SER A 158 20.32 -2.12 -11.74
N GLY A 159 20.29 -1.76 -13.03
CA GLY A 159 20.70 -2.64 -14.13
C GLY A 159 19.65 -3.68 -14.56
N VAL A 160 18.39 -3.56 -14.10
CA VAL A 160 17.30 -4.47 -14.49
C VAL A 160 16.89 -4.21 -15.94
N PRO A 161 16.86 -5.23 -16.83
CA PRO A 161 16.39 -5.09 -18.20
C PRO A 161 14.95 -4.55 -18.27
N GLN A 162 14.65 -3.75 -19.29
CA GLN A 162 13.37 -3.03 -19.40
C GLN A 162 12.16 -3.97 -19.33
N GLU A 163 12.22 -5.11 -19.99
CA GLU A 163 11.15 -6.11 -20.05
C GLU A 163 10.93 -6.85 -18.73
N GLN A 164 11.83 -6.70 -17.77
CA GLN A 164 11.79 -7.34 -16.44
C GLN A 164 11.51 -6.33 -15.33
N ARG A 165 11.34 -5.05 -15.64
CA ARG A 165 11.02 -3.99 -14.65
C ARG A 165 9.56 -4.10 -14.24
N THR A 166 9.28 -4.98 -13.28
CA THR A 166 7.94 -5.24 -12.76
C THR A 166 7.68 -4.47 -11.46
N LEU A 167 6.42 -4.17 -11.23
CA LEU A 167 5.93 -3.61 -9.96
C LEU A 167 4.61 -4.31 -9.64
N LEU A 168 4.51 -4.92 -8.47
CA LEU A 168 3.23 -5.32 -7.89
C LEU A 168 2.76 -4.21 -6.96
N LEU A 169 1.64 -3.59 -7.29
CA LEU A 169 1.13 -2.40 -6.62
C LEU A 169 -0.25 -2.65 -6.01
N HIS A 170 -0.31 -2.59 -4.69
CA HIS A 170 -1.52 -2.76 -3.91
C HIS A 170 -2.02 -1.40 -3.41
N GLY A 171 -3.28 -1.07 -3.69
CA GLY A 171 -3.96 0.09 -3.16
C GLY A 171 -4.74 -0.23 -1.88
N VAL A 172 -4.60 0.58 -0.84
CA VAL A 172 -5.42 0.48 0.37
C VAL A 172 -6.18 1.79 0.54
N THR A 173 -7.50 1.76 0.70
CA THR A 173 -8.26 2.99 0.96
C THR A 173 -7.82 3.62 2.29
N SER A 174 -7.59 4.92 2.28
CA SER A 174 -6.95 5.67 3.38
C SER A 174 -7.75 5.61 4.68
N ARG A 175 -7.09 5.27 5.80
CA ARG A 175 -7.67 5.35 7.14
C ARG A 175 -7.92 6.80 7.57
N PRO A 176 -6.95 7.74 7.43
CA PRO A 176 -7.15 9.13 7.81
C PRO A 176 -8.25 9.88 7.04
N MET A 177 -8.65 9.38 5.88
CA MET A 177 -9.74 9.96 5.09
C MET A 177 -11.12 9.72 5.72
N MET A 178 -11.25 8.70 6.59
CA MET A 178 -12.54 8.29 7.13
C MET A 178 -12.89 9.08 8.38
N ALA A 179 -14.16 9.47 8.49
CA ALA A 179 -14.70 10.17 9.65
C ALA A 179 -15.41 9.20 10.60
N LYS A 180 -15.28 9.46 11.90
CA LYS A 180 -16.03 8.76 12.95
C LYS A 180 -17.50 9.17 12.95
N TYR A 181 -17.76 10.47 12.70
CA TYR A 181 -19.11 11.01 12.58
C TYR A 181 -19.67 10.75 11.18
N ASP A 182 -20.95 10.46 11.09
CA ASP A 182 -21.66 10.05 9.86
C ASP A 182 -20.87 8.99 9.07
N PRO A 183 -20.64 7.81 9.65
CA PRO A 183 -19.76 6.79 9.06
C PRO A 183 -20.27 6.30 7.70
N TRP A 184 -21.56 6.46 7.40
CA TRP A 184 -22.15 6.08 6.11
C TRP A 184 -21.52 6.83 4.93
N VAL A 185 -21.08 8.08 5.13
CA VAL A 185 -20.38 8.85 4.11
C VAL A 185 -19.02 8.22 3.75
N ASN A 186 -18.43 7.43 4.65
CA ASN A 186 -17.20 6.72 4.36
C ASN A 186 -17.35 5.69 3.22
N MET A 187 -18.54 5.12 2.99
CA MET A 187 -18.79 4.25 1.83
C MET A 187 -18.53 4.98 0.50
N LEU A 188 -18.96 6.25 0.40
CA LEU A 188 -18.70 7.07 -0.78
C LEU A 188 -17.20 7.36 -0.92
N ARG A 189 -16.54 7.74 0.19
CA ARG A 189 -15.09 8.01 0.18
C ARG A 189 -14.28 6.80 -0.26
N THR A 190 -14.56 5.62 0.32
CA THR A 190 -13.83 4.39 0.00
C THR A 190 -14.12 3.91 -1.43
N THR A 191 -15.32 4.14 -1.95
CA THR A 191 -15.66 3.83 -3.36
C THR A 191 -14.84 4.69 -4.33
N VAL A 192 -14.79 6.02 -4.11
CA VAL A 192 -13.99 6.94 -4.94
C VAL A 192 -12.51 6.59 -4.85
N ALA A 193 -12.01 6.31 -3.65
CA ALA A 193 -10.62 5.94 -3.42
C ALA A 193 -10.24 4.64 -4.13
N ALA A 194 -11.08 3.60 -4.02
CA ALA A 194 -10.87 2.32 -4.69
C ALA A 194 -10.91 2.46 -6.23
N PHE A 195 -11.85 3.24 -6.75
CA PHE A 195 -11.91 3.57 -8.16
C PHE A 195 -10.62 4.27 -8.62
N ALA A 196 -10.16 5.28 -7.87
CA ALA A 196 -8.95 6.02 -8.21
C ALA A 196 -7.69 5.13 -8.20
N ALA A 197 -7.57 4.22 -7.23
CA ALA A 197 -6.48 3.24 -7.19
C ALA A 197 -6.51 2.31 -8.42
N GLY A 198 -7.67 1.77 -8.77
CA GLY A 198 -7.84 0.91 -9.95
C GLY A 198 -7.51 1.63 -11.26
N VAL A 199 -8.04 2.85 -11.47
CA VAL A 199 -7.72 3.71 -12.62
C VAL A 199 -6.24 4.10 -12.65
N GLY A 200 -5.61 4.30 -11.49
CA GLY A 200 -4.19 4.60 -11.35
C GLY A 200 -3.26 3.40 -11.61
N GLY A 201 -3.83 2.20 -11.84
CA GLY A 201 -3.08 1.01 -12.21
C GLY A 201 -2.65 0.16 -11.01
N ALA A 202 -3.40 0.16 -9.91
CA ALA A 202 -3.21 -0.83 -8.85
C ALA A 202 -3.53 -2.25 -9.36
N ASP A 203 -2.68 -3.22 -9.02
CA ASP A 203 -2.87 -4.63 -9.36
C ASP A 203 -3.90 -5.29 -8.40
N SER A 204 -4.02 -4.75 -7.19
CA SER A 204 -5.03 -5.15 -6.20
C SER A 204 -5.47 -3.96 -5.35
N VAL A 205 -6.70 -4.01 -4.80
CA VAL A 205 -7.23 -2.95 -3.94
C VAL A 205 -7.90 -3.54 -2.71
N THR A 206 -7.48 -3.10 -1.54
CA THR A 206 -8.19 -3.33 -0.28
C THR A 206 -9.08 -2.14 0.03
N VAL A 207 -10.39 -2.38 0.07
CA VAL A 207 -11.38 -1.41 0.53
C VAL A 207 -11.61 -1.60 2.02
N LEU A 208 -11.33 -0.58 2.81
CA LEU A 208 -11.60 -0.64 4.25
C LEU A 208 -13.11 -0.49 4.51
N PRO A 209 -13.65 -1.23 5.48
CA PRO A 209 -15.04 -1.09 5.91
C PRO A 209 -15.36 0.34 6.38
N TYR A 210 -16.54 0.84 6.08
CA TYR A 210 -16.94 2.23 6.37
C TYR A 210 -16.99 2.55 7.87
N ASP A 211 -17.19 1.55 8.71
CA ASP A 211 -17.26 1.64 10.17
C ASP A 211 -15.91 1.40 10.87
N GLN A 212 -14.84 1.23 10.10
CA GLN A 212 -13.49 1.01 10.64
C GLN A 212 -13.06 2.05 11.70
N PRO A 213 -13.40 3.37 11.59
CA PRO A 213 -13.10 4.32 12.66
C PRO A 213 -13.84 4.11 13.97
N LEU A 214 -14.88 3.27 13.98
CA LEU A 214 -15.68 2.95 15.17
C LEU A 214 -15.15 1.72 15.94
N GLY A 215 -14.25 0.93 15.33
CA GLY A 215 -13.71 -0.28 15.92
C GLY A 215 -13.74 -1.47 14.98
N LEU A 216 -14.01 -2.67 15.52
CA LEU A 216 -14.09 -3.88 14.69
C LEU A 216 -15.31 -3.80 13.76
N PRO A 217 -15.09 -3.99 12.44
CA PRO A 217 -16.14 -3.87 11.44
C PRO A 217 -17.24 -4.94 11.61
N ASP A 218 -18.47 -4.55 11.40
CA ASP A 218 -19.59 -5.48 11.40
C ASP A 218 -19.66 -6.33 10.11
N PRO A 219 -20.50 -7.39 10.05
CA PRO A 219 -20.64 -8.22 8.86
C PRO A 219 -21.15 -7.47 7.62
N LEU A 220 -22.00 -6.45 7.79
CA LEU A 220 -22.54 -5.65 6.69
C LEU A 220 -21.46 -4.77 6.08
N SER A 221 -20.68 -4.09 6.92
CA SER A 221 -19.60 -3.20 6.48
C SER A 221 -18.49 -3.95 5.75
N ARG A 222 -18.10 -5.14 6.25
CA ARG A 222 -17.16 -6.03 5.55
C ARG A 222 -17.68 -6.51 4.20
N ARG A 223 -18.97 -6.86 4.13
CA ARG A 223 -19.63 -7.25 2.88
C ARG A 223 -19.65 -6.08 1.87
N ASN A 224 -19.96 -4.87 2.32
CA ASN A 224 -19.97 -3.67 1.47
C ASN A 224 -18.57 -3.37 0.94
N ALA A 225 -17.55 -3.43 1.78
CA ALA A 225 -16.16 -3.22 1.38
C ALA A 225 -15.73 -4.19 0.26
N ARG A 226 -16.02 -5.50 0.42
CA ARG A 226 -15.74 -6.50 -0.63
C ARG A 226 -16.56 -6.24 -1.90
N ASN A 227 -17.84 -5.90 -1.77
CA ASN A 227 -18.71 -5.68 -2.92
C ASN A 227 -18.32 -4.42 -3.70
N THR A 228 -17.70 -3.42 -3.08
CA THR A 228 -17.16 -2.24 -3.77
C THR A 228 -16.16 -2.65 -4.84
N SER A 229 -15.20 -3.52 -4.52
CA SER A 229 -14.24 -4.02 -5.51
C SER A 229 -14.91 -4.84 -6.60
N ALA A 230 -15.84 -5.73 -6.25
CA ALA A 230 -16.59 -6.52 -7.21
C ALA A 230 -17.40 -5.64 -8.18
N LEU A 231 -18.09 -4.62 -7.69
CA LEU A 231 -18.83 -3.65 -8.50
C LEU A 231 -17.92 -2.92 -9.48
N LEU A 232 -16.76 -2.44 -9.00
CA LEU A 232 -15.80 -1.72 -9.85
C LEU A 232 -15.22 -2.60 -10.96
N ILE A 233 -15.01 -3.88 -10.70
CA ILE A 233 -14.47 -4.83 -11.69
C ILE A 233 -15.55 -5.30 -12.65
N GLU A 234 -16.68 -5.80 -12.13
CA GLU A 234 -17.68 -6.53 -12.90
C GLU A 234 -18.70 -5.60 -13.59
N GLU A 235 -19.11 -4.52 -12.93
CA GLU A 235 -20.15 -3.63 -13.46
C GLU A 235 -19.55 -2.34 -14.06
N SER A 236 -18.57 -1.72 -13.39
CA SER A 236 -17.91 -0.50 -13.88
C SER A 236 -16.76 -0.79 -14.85
N HIS A 237 -16.34 -2.04 -14.95
CA HIS A 237 -15.33 -2.52 -15.90
C HIS A 237 -13.98 -1.78 -15.83
N VAL A 238 -13.58 -1.32 -14.66
CA VAL A 238 -12.34 -0.54 -14.47
C VAL A 238 -11.10 -1.28 -14.96
N ALA A 239 -11.09 -2.61 -14.86
CA ALA A 239 -9.96 -3.43 -15.27
C ALA A 239 -9.91 -3.75 -16.79
N LYS A 240 -10.89 -3.29 -17.59
CA LYS A 240 -10.95 -3.62 -19.03
C LYS A 240 -10.07 -2.74 -19.91
N VAL A 241 -9.58 -1.62 -19.41
CA VAL A 241 -8.75 -0.67 -20.16
C VAL A 241 -7.45 -0.45 -19.39
N SER A 242 -6.32 -0.62 -20.06
CA SER A 242 -5.01 -0.30 -19.51
C SER A 242 -4.82 1.22 -19.48
N ASP A 243 -4.36 1.78 -18.35
CA ASP A 243 -4.11 3.20 -18.13
C ASP A 243 -5.25 4.11 -18.66
N PRO A 244 -6.49 3.95 -18.15
CA PRO A 244 -7.65 4.67 -18.69
C PRO A 244 -7.55 6.19 -18.51
N ALA A 245 -6.67 6.67 -17.62
CA ALA A 245 -6.39 8.09 -17.42
C ALA A 245 -5.28 8.63 -18.33
N GLY A 246 -4.61 7.76 -19.08
CA GLY A 246 -3.53 8.10 -20.01
C GLY A 246 -3.97 9.09 -21.08
N GLY A 247 -3.12 10.08 -21.39
CA GLY A 247 -3.40 11.15 -22.33
C GLY A 247 -4.24 12.32 -21.80
N SER A 248 -4.77 12.24 -20.59
CA SER A 248 -5.38 13.39 -19.92
C SER A 248 -4.30 14.39 -19.51
N TYR A 249 -4.31 15.59 -20.11
CA TYR A 249 -3.30 16.64 -19.81
C TYR A 249 -3.15 16.91 -18.30
N ALA A 250 -4.26 16.98 -17.57
CA ALA A 250 -4.26 17.24 -16.14
C ALA A 250 -3.64 16.09 -15.36
N VAL A 251 -3.98 14.84 -15.69
CA VAL A 251 -3.43 13.65 -15.01
C VAL A 251 -1.96 13.45 -15.35
N GLU A 252 -1.57 13.64 -16.63
CA GLU A 252 -0.16 13.54 -17.05
C GLU A 252 0.71 14.57 -16.33
N LYS A 253 0.24 15.83 -16.28
CA LYS A 253 0.96 16.88 -15.57
C LYS A 253 1.09 16.55 -14.08
N LEU A 254 0.01 16.18 -13.42
CA LEU A 254 0.00 15.86 -12.00
C LEU A 254 0.86 14.63 -11.69
N THR A 255 0.85 13.61 -12.57
CA THR A 255 1.74 12.45 -12.47
C THR A 255 3.21 12.86 -12.54
N ASN A 256 3.56 13.77 -13.46
CA ASN A 256 4.92 14.28 -13.58
C ASN A 256 5.33 15.08 -12.35
N ASP A 257 4.50 16.03 -11.91
CA ASP A 257 4.75 16.87 -10.75
C ASP A 257 4.95 16.02 -9.47
N LEU A 258 4.11 15.01 -9.27
CA LEU A 258 4.24 14.07 -8.14
C LEU A 258 5.48 13.17 -8.26
N ALA A 259 5.83 12.74 -9.47
CA ALA A 259 7.04 11.97 -9.68
C ALA A 259 8.29 12.80 -9.36
N GLU A 260 8.35 14.05 -9.79
CA GLU A 260 9.46 14.95 -9.46
C GLU A 260 9.55 15.23 -7.96
N ALA A 261 8.43 15.52 -7.30
CA ALA A 261 8.38 15.77 -5.87
C ALA A 261 8.73 14.50 -5.04
N GLY A 262 8.23 13.34 -5.43
CA GLY A 262 8.54 12.06 -4.80
C GLY A 262 10.01 11.66 -4.98
N TRP A 263 10.59 11.91 -6.16
CA TRP A 263 12.03 11.71 -6.39
C TRP A 263 12.89 12.65 -5.54
N ALA A 264 12.49 13.90 -5.41
CA ALA A 264 13.19 14.87 -4.57
C ALA A 264 13.17 14.46 -3.09
N GLU A 265 12.04 13.94 -2.59
CA GLU A 265 11.95 13.43 -1.23
C GLU A 265 12.78 12.14 -1.05
N PHE A 266 12.76 11.23 -2.03
CA PHE A 266 13.61 10.03 -2.05
C PHE A 266 15.11 10.39 -1.99
N THR A 267 15.57 11.31 -2.84
CA THR A 267 16.99 11.74 -2.85
C THR A 267 17.37 12.43 -1.56
N ARG A 268 16.44 13.12 -0.91
CA ARG A 268 16.66 13.72 0.40
C ARG A 268 16.86 12.66 1.49
N ILE A 269 16.03 11.60 1.50
CA ILE A 269 16.17 10.47 2.41
C ILE A 269 17.53 9.79 2.20
N GLU A 270 17.90 9.49 0.95
CA GLU A 270 19.18 8.86 0.61
C GLU A 270 20.41 9.72 0.98
N ALA A 271 20.27 11.05 0.95
CA ALA A 271 21.34 11.96 1.36
C ALA A 271 21.59 11.98 2.88
N GLU A 272 20.61 11.55 3.67
CA GLU A 272 20.73 11.39 5.13
C GLU A 272 21.32 10.01 5.52
N GLY A 273 21.62 9.14 4.54
CA GLY A 273 22.18 7.80 4.71
C GLY A 273 21.29 6.71 4.12
N ASP A 274 20.55 6.01 4.97
CA ASP A 274 19.57 4.97 4.62
C ASP A 274 18.21 5.35 5.20
N ILE A 275 17.14 4.72 4.73
CA ILE A 275 15.78 4.99 5.21
C ILE A 275 15.67 4.84 6.75
N LEU A 276 16.37 3.88 7.36
CA LEU A 276 16.33 3.68 8.80
C LEU A 276 17.04 4.82 9.55
N GLU A 277 18.13 5.35 9.00
CA GLU A 277 18.84 6.50 9.57
C GLU A 277 18.04 7.80 9.38
N ALA A 278 17.42 7.98 8.20
CA ALA A 278 16.63 9.16 7.85
C ALA A 278 15.21 9.16 8.47
N LEU A 279 14.74 8.02 9.00
CA LEU A 279 13.35 7.87 9.44
C LEU A 279 12.90 8.90 10.48
N PRO A 280 13.69 9.24 11.54
CA PRO A 280 13.29 10.27 12.50
C PRO A 280 13.09 11.65 11.85
N SER A 281 13.96 12.04 10.92
CA SER A 281 13.89 13.30 10.18
C SER A 281 12.68 13.32 9.24
N LEU A 282 12.41 12.21 8.53
CA LEU A 282 11.24 12.07 7.69
C LEU A 282 9.96 12.20 8.50
N LEU A 283 9.83 11.49 9.63
CA LEU A 283 8.65 11.53 10.49
C LEU A 283 8.41 12.93 11.08
N ALA A 284 9.46 13.67 11.40
CA ALA A 284 9.33 15.06 11.83
C ALA A 284 8.72 15.94 10.72
N ARG A 285 9.17 15.80 9.45
CA ARG A 285 8.57 16.49 8.30
C ARG A 285 7.14 16.07 8.01
N VAL A 286 6.82 14.78 8.21
CA VAL A 286 5.45 14.28 8.10
C VAL A 286 4.55 14.94 9.15
N ALA A 287 5.01 15.03 10.40
CA ALA A 287 4.27 15.68 11.48
C ALA A 287 3.95 17.15 11.18
N GLU A 288 4.88 17.91 10.54
CA GLU A 288 4.63 19.28 10.11
C GLU A 288 3.51 19.38 9.06
N VAL A 289 3.46 18.41 8.13
CA VAL A 289 2.40 18.37 7.11
C VAL A 289 1.06 18.01 7.74
N ALA A 290 1.05 17.04 8.66
CA ALA A 290 -0.14 16.65 9.41
C ALA A 290 -0.71 17.84 10.19
N GLN A 291 0.11 18.55 10.96
CA GLN A 291 -0.31 19.72 11.74
C GLN A 291 -0.92 20.83 10.86
N ARG A 292 -0.34 21.09 9.69
CA ARG A 292 -0.90 22.08 8.74
C ARG A 292 -2.27 21.65 8.24
N ARG A 293 -2.42 20.36 7.86
CA ARG A 293 -3.69 19.79 7.41
C ARG A 293 -4.76 19.86 8.50
N ASP A 294 -4.43 19.50 9.73
CA ASP A 294 -5.34 19.57 10.88
C ASP A 294 -5.81 20.99 11.15
N ALA A 295 -4.89 21.97 11.04
CA ALA A 295 -5.23 23.38 11.18
C ALA A 295 -6.17 23.88 10.04
N GLU A 296 -6.05 23.35 8.82
CA GLU A 296 -6.97 23.67 7.72
C GLU A 296 -8.35 23.05 7.95
N VAL A 297 -8.41 21.80 8.42
CA VAL A 297 -9.66 21.12 8.79
C VAL A 297 -10.35 21.88 9.94
N ALA A 298 -9.63 22.21 11.01
CA ALA A 298 -10.17 22.94 12.15
C ALA A 298 -10.71 24.34 11.77
N ARG A 299 -10.12 24.98 10.75
CA ARG A 299 -10.56 26.27 10.21
C ARG A 299 -11.60 26.15 9.09
N ARG A 300 -12.09 24.94 8.81
CA ARG A 300 -13.03 24.61 7.71
C ARG A 300 -12.52 25.03 6.32
N ARG A 301 -11.20 25.15 6.13
CA ARG A 301 -10.59 25.37 4.81
C ARG A 301 -10.53 24.09 3.98
N ARG A 302 -10.58 22.93 4.65
CA ARG A 302 -10.81 21.61 4.06
C ARG A 302 -12.16 21.11 4.54
N PRO A 303 -13.20 21.19 3.70
CA PRO A 303 -14.54 20.72 4.06
C PRO A 303 -14.58 19.18 4.15
N LEU A 304 -15.31 18.68 5.14
CA LEU A 304 -15.55 17.26 5.35
C LEU A 304 -17.06 17.02 5.37
N THR A 305 -17.60 16.42 4.31
CA THR A 305 -19.03 16.07 4.21
C THR A 305 -19.41 15.10 5.33
N GLY A 306 -20.55 15.37 5.98
CA GLY A 306 -21.00 14.62 7.15
C GLY A 306 -20.35 15.06 8.46
N VAL A 307 -19.36 16.00 8.43
CA VAL A 307 -18.67 16.51 9.63
C VAL A 307 -18.76 18.03 9.71
N SER A 308 -17.97 18.76 8.90
CA SER A 308 -17.99 20.21 8.84
C SER A 308 -19.06 20.75 7.88
N GLU A 309 -19.42 19.96 6.89
CA GLU A 309 -20.46 20.27 5.89
C GLU A 309 -21.55 19.21 5.93
N PHE A 310 -22.79 19.66 5.97
CA PHE A 310 -23.99 18.80 5.99
C PHE A 310 -23.95 17.69 7.07
N PRO A 311 -23.66 18.03 8.36
CA PRO A 311 -23.60 17.04 9.42
C PRO A 311 -24.97 16.39 9.66
N ASN A 312 -24.96 15.11 10.08
CA ASN A 312 -26.16 14.48 10.59
C ASN A 312 -26.48 15.03 12.00
N LEU A 313 -27.56 15.76 12.13
CA LEU A 313 -27.96 16.40 13.40
C LEU A 313 -28.67 15.43 14.35
N HIS A 314 -28.92 14.19 13.95
CA HIS A 314 -29.65 13.17 14.71
C HIS A 314 -28.77 11.95 15.04
N GLU A 315 -27.48 12.13 15.04
CA GLU A 315 -26.49 11.08 15.38
C GLU A 315 -26.31 10.93 16.89
#